data_dba44d52c32c2e48da281677dedea029
#
_entry.id   dba44d52c32c2e48da281677dedea029
#
_cell.length_a   1.000
_cell.length_b   1.000
_cell.length_c   1.000
_cell.angle_alpha   90.00
_cell.angle_beta   90.00
_cell.angle_gamma   90.00
#
_symmetry.space_group_name_H-M   'P 1'
#
loop_
_entity.id
_entity.type
_entity.pdbx_description
1 polymer ?
#
loop_
_entity_poly.entity_id
_entity_poly.type
_entity_poly.pdbx_seq_one_letter_code
_entity_poly.pdbx_strand_id
1 'polypeptide(L)' 'MSEIIFIVEQAPEGGFTARALGEAIFTQAEDAADLHARVRDAVHCHFEDGKAPKMIRLHFVRDEVITA' A
#
# COMPACT_ATOMS: atom_id res chain seq x y z
N MET A 1 -17.12 -1.98 5.26
CA MET A 1 -16.03 -1.04 4.98
C MET A 1 -15.94 -0.79 3.49
N SER A 2 -15.97 0.46 3.07
CA SER A 2 -15.95 0.82 1.66
C SER A 2 -14.57 1.28 1.17
N GLU A 3 -13.66 1.59 2.07
CA GLU A 3 -12.33 2.09 1.73
C GLU A 3 -11.28 1.55 2.70
N ILE A 4 -10.11 1.20 2.17
CA ILE A 4 -8.96 0.87 2.98
C ILE A 4 -7.81 1.80 2.56
N ILE A 5 -7.05 2.26 3.55
CA ILE A 5 -5.96 3.20 3.31
C ILE A 5 -4.63 2.50 3.54
N PHE A 6 -3.74 2.63 2.57
CA PHE A 6 -2.37 2.15 2.69
C PHE A 6 -1.43 3.34 2.78
N ILE A 7 -0.48 3.27 3.70
CA ILE A 7 0.63 4.21 3.76
C ILE A 7 1.74 3.62 2.89
N VAL A 8 2.13 4.37 1.87
CA VAL A 8 3.14 3.94 0.89
C VAL A 8 4.39 4.75 1.09
N GLU A 9 5.51 4.08 1.24
CA GLU A 9 6.81 4.71 1.42
C GLU A 9 7.78 4.18 0.38
N GLN A 10 8.71 5.03 -0.03
CA GLN A 10 9.76 4.65 -0.95
C GLN A 10 10.86 3.91 -0.17
N ALA A 11 11.24 2.73 -0.65
CA ALA A 11 12.30 1.96 -0.01
C ALA A 11 13.67 2.55 -0.36
N PRO A 12 14.64 2.51 0.58
CA PRO A 12 15.98 3.06 0.32
C PRO A 12 16.69 2.43 -0.88
N GLU A 13 16.45 1.16 -1.13
CA GLU A 13 17.08 0.42 -2.24
C GLU A 13 16.29 0.55 -3.53
N GLY A 14 15.21 1.30 -3.55
CA GLY A 14 14.30 1.39 -4.66
C GLY A 14 13.00 0.64 -4.40
N GLY A 15 11.98 0.95 -5.17
CA GLY A 15 10.67 0.36 -4.97
C GLY A 15 9.87 1.00 -3.86
N PHE A 16 8.78 0.32 -3.47
CA PHE A 16 7.83 0.85 -2.51
C PHE A 16 7.47 -0.20 -1.48
N THR A 17 7.13 0.27 -0.27
CA THR A 17 6.47 -0.53 0.75
C THR A 17 5.10 0.05 1.00
N ALA A 18 4.13 -0.81 1.29
CA ALA A 18 2.76 -0.37 1.57
C ALA A 18 2.23 -1.14 2.78
N ARG A 19 1.66 -0.43 3.73
CA ARG A 19 1.03 -1.03 4.90
C ARG A 19 -0.35 -0.45 5.08
N ALA A 20 -1.31 -1.30 5.40
CA ALA A 20 -2.68 -0.88 5.62
C ALA A 20 -2.84 -0.28 7.01
N LEU A 21 -3.72 0.71 7.12
CA LEU A 21 -4.12 1.25 8.41
C LEU A 21 -5.29 0.42 8.92
N GLY A 22 -5.16 -0.09 10.13
CA GLY A 22 -6.22 -0.85 10.77
C GLY A 22 -6.33 -2.31 10.36
N GLU A 23 -5.47 -2.78 9.47
CA GLU A 23 -5.44 -4.19 9.05
C GLU A 23 -4.00 -4.66 9.01
N ALA A 24 -3.78 -5.94 9.25
CA ALA A 24 -2.44 -6.52 9.24
C ALA A 24 -2.02 -6.91 7.83
N ILE A 25 -1.91 -5.93 6.95
CA ILE A 25 -1.53 -6.14 5.55
C ILE A 25 -0.29 -5.31 5.25
N PHE A 26 0.73 -5.97 4.73
CA PHE A 26 1.97 -5.34 4.31
C PHE A 26 2.41 -5.94 2.99
N THR A 27 2.87 -5.11 2.06
CA THR A 27 3.41 -5.60 0.80
C THR A 27 4.53 -4.69 0.30
N GLN A 28 5.28 -5.19 -0.67
CA GLN A 28 6.38 -4.47 -1.30
C GLN A 28 6.21 -4.55 -2.82
N ALA A 29 6.72 -3.56 -3.52
CA ALA A 29 6.64 -3.52 -4.97
C ALA A 29 7.86 -2.84 -5.55
N GLU A 30 8.16 -3.13 -6.81
CA GLU A 30 9.32 -2.58 -7.48
C GLU A 30 9.05 -1.24 -8.14
N ASP A 31 7.82 -1.02 -8.59
CA ASP A 31 7.41 0.23 -9.23
C ASP A 31 5.93 0.48 -8.98
N ALA A 32 5.42 1.59 -9.52
CA ALA A 32 4.03 1.99 -9.27
C ALA A 32 3.01 1.00 -9.83
N ALA A 33 3.27 0.45 -11.01
CA ALA A 33 2.35 -0.52 -11.62
C ALA A 33 2.32 -1.80 -10.80
N ASP A 34 3.49 -2.28 -10.38
CA ASP A 34 3.61 -3.45 -9.53
C ASP A 34 2.94 -3.21 -8.17
N LEU A 35 3.08 -2.00 -7.63
CA LEU A 35 2.45 -1.61 -6.37
C LEU A 35 0.92 -1.77 -6.44
N HIS A 36 0.31 -1.27 -7.50
CA HIS A 36 -1.14 -1.39 -7.68
C HIS A 36 -1.57 -2.85 -7.71
N ALA A 37 -0.86 -3.68 -8.46
CA ALA A 37 -1.20 -5.09 -8.59
C ALA A 37 -1.05 -5.83 -7.26
N ARG A 38 0.05 -5.58 -6.56
CA ARG A 38 0.32 -6.26 -5.29
C ARG A 38 -0.62 -5.84 -4.18
N VAL A 39 -0.97 -4.56 -4.12
CA VAL A 39 -1.91 -4.07 -3.12
C VAL A 39 -3.29 -4.66 -3.36
N ARG A 40 -3.77 -4.68 -4.61
CA ARG A 40 -5.05 -5.30 -4.93
C ARG A 40 -5.07 -6.77 -4.54
N ASP A 41 -4.00 -7.49 -4.88
CA ASP A 41 -3.89 -8.90 -4.56
C ASP A 41 -3.89 -9.14 -3.05
N ALA A 42 -3.14 -8.35 -2.31
CA ALA A 42 -3.06 -8.45 -0.86
C ALA A 42 -4.43 -8.21 -0.21
N VAL A 43 -5.17 -7.22 -0.69
CA VAL A 43 -6.52 -6.93 -0.18
C VAL A 43 -7.46 -8.10 -0.47
N HIS A 44 -7.44 -8.62 -1.68
CA HIS A 44 -8.30 -9.73 -2.06
C HIS A 44 -7.97 -11.01 -1.28
N CYS A 45 -6.70 -11.21 -0.94
CA CYS A 45 -6.29 -12.37 -0.15
C CYS A 45 -6.65 -12.24 1.32
N HIS A 46 -6.67 -11.02 1.85
CA HIS A 46 -6.91 -10.78 3.27
C HIS A 46 -8.40 -10.84 3.64
N PHE A 47 -9.26 -10.37 2.78
CA PHE A 47 -10.69 -10.33 3.05
C PHE A 47 -11.41 -11.47 2.36
N GLU A 48 -12.49 -11.94 2.98
CA GLU A 48 -13.36 -12.94 2.37
C GLU A 48 -14.10 -12.33 1.18
N ASP A 49 -14.55 -13.20 0.28
CA ASP A 49 -15.32 -12.81 -0.89
C ASP A 49 -16.53 -11.95 -0.47
N GLY A 50 -16.68 -10.83 -1.15
CA GLY A 50 -17.75 -9.90 -0.90
C GLY A 50 -17.54 -8.99 0.31
N LYS A 51 -16.43 -9.16 1.05
CA LYS A 51 -16.14 -8.37 2.24
C LYS A 51 -15.01 -7.39 2.06
N ALA A 52 -14.29 -7.46 0.94
CA ALA A 52 -13.21 -6.53 0.67
C ALA A 52 -13.77 -5.11 0.46
N PRO A 53 -13.04 -4.08 0.90
CA PRO A 53 -13.43 -2.71 0.59
C PRO A 53 -13.39 -2.47 -0.91
N LYS A 54 -14.27 -1.60 -1.38
CA LYS A 54 -14.38 -1.32 -2.81
C LYS A 54 -13.33 -0.34 -3.31
N MET A 55 -12.81 0.48 -2.41
CA MET A 55 -11.83 1.51 -2.74
C MET A 55 -10.55 1.27 -1.96
N ILE A 56 -9.43 1.43 -2.63
CA ILE A 56 -8.10 1.36 -2.01
C ILE A 56 -7.46 2.72 -2.20
N ARG A 57 -7.13 3.38 -1.09
CA ARG A 57 -6.45 4.66 -1.13
C ARG A 57 -4.97 4.45 -0.83
N LEU A 58 -4.12 4.91 -1.71
CA LEU A 58 -2.68 4.88 -1.50
C LEU A 58 -2.24 6.27 -1.09
N HIS A 59 -1.79 6.39 0.15
CA HIS A 59 -1.27 7.64 0.68
C HIS A 59 0.24 7.58 0.65
N PHE A 60 0.85 8.34 -0.26
CA PHE A 60 2.30 8.35 -0.44
C PHE A 60 2.94 9.30 0.55
N VAL A 61 3.91 8.77 1.30
CA VAL A 61 4.71 9.56 2.24
C VAL A 61 6.07 9.78 1.60
N ARG A 62 6.52 11.01 1.60
CA ARG A 62 7.79 11.37 1.02
C ARG A 62 8.61 12.17 2.03
N ASP A 63 9.83 11.72 2.27
CA ASP A 63 10.79 12.43 3.09
C ASP A 63 11.81 13.12 2.20
N GLU A 64 12.19 14.31 2.57
CA GLU A 64 13.25 15.03 1.88
C GLU A 64 14.20 15.58 2.93
N VAL A 65 15.48 15.26 2.79
CA VAL A 65 16.51 15.70 3.73
C VAL A 65 17.40 16.73 3.04
N ILE A 66 17.50 17.88 3.64
CA ILE A 66 18.41 18.92 3.15
C ILE A 66 19.40 19.25 4.25
N THR A 67 20.57 19.76 3.88
CA THR A 67 21.54 20.25 4.87
C THR A 67 21.08 21.59 5.42
N ALA A 68 21.27 21.73 6.72
CA ALA A 68 20.93 22.99 7.41
C ALA A 68 21.94 24.10 7.10
#